data_e9472db50642ae7d92ac4c8f53cb8c38
#
_entry.id   e9472db50642ae7d92ac4c8f53cb8c38
#
_cell.length_a   1.000
_cell.length_b   1.000
_cell.length_c   1.000
_cell.angle_alpha   90.00
_cell.angle_beta   90.00
_cell.angle_gamma   90.00
#
_symmetry.space_group_name_H-M   'P 1'
#
loop_
_entity.id
_entity.type
_entity.pdbx_description
1 polymer ?
#
loop_
_entity_poly.entity_id
_entity_poly.type
_entity_poly.pdbx_seq_one_letter_code
_entity_poly.pdbx_strand_id
1 'polypeptide(L)'
;QVEWLAEQRKLPMDELQLQSYAVKVADSCYGYVLDILQVTRPVVKELAKRYRLVLVSNFYGNIQTILKDFGLLDFFDEIIESSVVGVRKPDPAIYRLGVDAMGFAAENVLVVGDSFSKDVVPAKAVGCRVAWLKGEGWGGEVIDESVPDVIITDLAQLLALL
;
A
#
# COMPACT_ATOMS: atom_id res chain seq x y z
N GLN A 1 -20.51 2.60 5.83
CA GLN A 1 -20.50 1.16 5.44
C GLN A 1 -21.23 0.28 6.44
N VAL A 2 -21.01 0.44 7.76
CA VAL A 2 -21.69 -0.36 8.80
C VAL A 2 -23.21 -0.14 8.76
N GLU A 3 -23.67 1.12 8.66
CA GLU A 3 -25.08 1.48 8.52
C GLU A 3 -25.70 0.83 7.27
N TRP A 4 -25.06 0.97 6.12
CA TRP A 4 -25.52 0.36 4.87
C TRP A 4 -25.61 -1.18 4.97
N LEU A 5 -24.62 -1.83 5.56
CA LEU A 5 -24.62 -3.29 5.77
C LEU A 5 -25.74 -3.72 6.73
N ALA A 6 -26.01 -2.92 7.77
CA ALA A 6 -27.09 -3.18 8.72
C ALA A 6 -28.45 -3.08 8.05
N GLU A 7 -28.69 -2.05 7.23
CA GLU A 7 -29.92 -1.90 6.45
C GLU A 7 -30.13 -3.06 5.47
N GLN A 8 -29.09 -3.45 4.70
CA GLN A 8 -29.17 -4.55 3.74
C GLN A 8 -29.45 -5.92 4.40
N ARG A 9 -28.91 -6.15 5.56
CA ARG A 9 -29.07 -7.40 6.30
C ARG A 9 -30.26 -7.39 7.27
N LYS A 10 -31.00 -6.27 7.35
CA LYS A 10 -32.12 -6.08 8.27
C LYS A 10 -31.75 -6.51 9.71
N LEU A 11 -30.56 -6.06 10.16
CA LEU A 11 -30.12 -6.35 11.52
C LEU A 11 -31.06 -5.64 12.49
N PRO A 12 -31.57 -6.31 13.53
CA PRO A 12 -32.47 -5.73 14.52
C PRO A 12 -31.66 -4.87 15.52
N MET A 13 -31.14 -3.76 15.04
CA MET A 13 -30.34 -2.79 15.82
C MET A 13 -31.00 -1.43 15.75
N ASP A 14 -31.08 -0.74 16.88
CA ASP A 14 -31.45 0.67 16.91
C ASP A 14 -30.27 1.56 16.45
N GLU A 15 -30.56 2.83 16.20
CA GLU A 15 -29.59 3.80 15.65
C GLU A 15 -28.40 4.02 16.61
N LEU A 16 -28.63 4.03 17.91
CA LEU A 16 -27.60 4.15 18.95
C LEU A 16 -26.66 2.94 18.96
N GLN A 17 -27.20 1.74 18.79
CA GLN A 17 -26.42 0.51 18.67
C GLN A 17 -25.58 0.53 17.40
N LEU A 18 -26.15 0.94 16.26
CA LEU A 18 -25.42 1.04 14.99
C LEU A 18 -24.25 2.03 15.07
N GLN A 19 -24.48 3.21 15.66
CA GLN A 19 -23.41 4.20 15.86
C GLN A 19 -22.32 3.65 16.79
N SER A 20 -22.70 3.01 17.90
CA SER A 20 -21.72 2.39 18.80
C SER A 20 -20.88 1.32 18.13
N TYR A 21 -21.50 0.47 17.28
CA TYR A 21 -20.75 -0.53 16.50
C TYR A 21 -19.85 0.09 15.44
N ALA A 22 -20.32 1.13 14.76
CA ALA A 22 -19.51 1.84 13.75
C ALA A 22 -18.25 2.45 14.36
N VAL A 23 -18.37 3.07 15.52
CA VAL A 23 -17.23 3.62 16.28
C VAL A 23 -16.27 2.52 16.70
N LYS A 24 -16.77 1.43 17.30
CA LYS A 24 -15.92 0.30 17.71
C LYS A 24 -15.16 -0.33 16.55
N VAL A 25 -15.80 -0.48 15.38
CA VAL A 25 -15.14 -1.01 14.19
C VAL A 25 -14.06 -0.04 13.71
N ALA A 26 -14.37 1.26 13.66
CA ALA A 26 -13.41 2.29 13.25
C ALA A 26 -12.21 2.33 14.20
N ASP A 27 -12.44 2.34 15.53
CA ASP A 27 -11.38 2.35 16.53
C ASP A 27 -10.51 1.08 16.45
N SER A 28 -11.13 -0.09 16.24
CA SER A 28 -10.40 -1.35 16.09
C SER A 28 -9.53 -1.35 14.83
N CYS A 29 -10.06 -0.89 13.70
CA CYS A 29 -9.30 -0.78 12.45
C CYS A 29 -8.14 0.23 12.60
N TYR A 30 -8.39 1.37 13.21
CA TYR A 30 -7.37 2.39 13.44
C TYR A 30 -6.28 1.88 14.40
N GLY A 31 -6.69 1.24 15.52
CA GLY A 31 -5.75 0.62 16.46
C GLY A 31 -4.85 -0.42 15.79
N TYR A 32 -5.42 -1.29 14.97
CA TYR A 32 -4.65 -2.29 14.21
C TYR A 32 -3.62 -1.64 13.27
N VAL A 33 -3.99 -0.54 12.59
CA VAL A 33 -3.04 0.21 11.74
C VAL A 33 -1.92 0.81 12.58
N LEU A 34 -2.22 1.38 13.75
CA LEU A 34 -1.20 1.94 14.64
C LEU A 34 -0.20 0.89 15.13
N ASP A 35 -0.66 -0.33 15.41
CA ASP A 35 0.23 -1.44 15.81
C ASP A 35 1.18 -1.82 14.67
N ILE A 36 0.68 -1.93 13.43
CA ILE A 36 1.51 -2.19 12.25
C ILE A 36 2.53 -1.05 12.04
N LEU A 37 2.12 0.20 12.24
CA LEU A 37 3.00 1.37 12.09
C LEU A 37 4.16 1.38 13.08
N GLN A 38 4.02 0.77 14.27
CA GLN A 38 5.13 0.65 15.22
C GLN A 38 6.30 -0.14 14.64
N VAL A 39 6.02 -1.14 13.79
CA VAL A 39 7.04 -1.96 13.12
C VAL A 39 7.45 -1.33 11.78
N THR A 40 6.50 -0.87 11.00
CA THR A 40 6.73 -0.37 9.63
C THR A 40 7.48 0.96 9.59
N ARG A 41 7.11 1.92 10.45
CA ARG A 41 7.70 3.27 10.45
C ARG A 41 9.22 3.28 10.65
N PRO A 42 9.82 2.53 11.60
CA PRO A 42 11.27 2.45 11.73
C PRO A 42 11.97 1.93 10.46
N VAL A 43 11.36 0.96 9.77
CA VAL A 43 11.92 0.40 8.53
C VAL A 43 11.91 1.45 7.42
N VAL A 44 10.77 2.10 7.18
CA VAL A 44 10.64 3.16 6.15
C VAL A 44 11.60 4.32 6.45
N LYS A 45 11.69 4.73 7.72
CA LYS A 45 12.63 5.78 8.15
C LYS A 45 14.08 5.41 7.86
N GLU A 46 14.48 4.16 8.07
CA GLU A 46 15.86 3.73 7.79
C GLU A 46 16.13 3.67 6.28
N LEU A 47 15.18 3.20 5.50
CA LEU A 47 15.28 3.20 4.03
C LEU A 47 15.37 4.62 3.47
N ALA A 48 14.58 5.57 3.98
CA ALA A 48 14.59 6.97 3.55
C ALA A 48 15.92 7.69 3.77
N LYS A 49 16.78 7.20 4.68
CA LYS A 49 18.14 7.75 4.86
C LYS A 49 19.10 7.38 3.74
N ARG A 50 18.82 6.32 3.02
CA ARG A 50 19.73 5.69 2.05
C ARG A 50 19.21 5.76 0.62
N TYR A 51 17.91 5.81 0.45
CA TYR A 51 17.22 5.71 -0.83
C TYR A 51 16.17 6.81 -0.98
N ARG A 52 15.91 7.22 -2.21
CA ARG A 52 14.72 8.00 -2.55
C ARG A 52 13.50 7.09 -2.47
N LEU A 53 12.44 7.56 -1.85
CA LEU A 53 11.20 6.81 -1.73
C LEU A 53 10.07 7.54 -2.46
N VAL A 54 9.37 6.83 -3.34
CA VAL A 54 8.16 7.30 -4.02
C VAL A 54 7.02 6.35 -3.68
N LEU A 55 5.91 6.91 -3.19
CA LEU A 55 4.71 6.12 -2.93
C LEU A 55 3.82 6.08 -4.17
N VAL A 56 3.46 4.88 -4.63
CA VAL A 56 2.48 4.67 -5.70
C VAL A 56 1.25 3.98 -5.13
N SER A 57 0.10 4.66 -5.10
CA SER A 57 -1.10 4.16 -4.42
C SER A 57 -2.39 4.34 -5.21
N ASN A 58 -3.25 3.30 -5.17
CA ASN A 58 -4.66 3.45 -5.51
C ASN A 58 -5.38 4.03 -4.30
N PHE A 59 -5.67 5.34 -4.32
CA PHE A 59 -6.30 5.99 -3.19
C PHE A 59 -7.29 7.08 -3.63
N TYR A 60 -7.90 7.80 -2.68
CA TYR A 60 -9.13 8.59 -2.87
C TYR A 60 -8.91 10.12 -2.86
N GLY A 61 -7.66 10.61 -2.99
CA GLY A 61 -7.33 12.04 -3.01
C GLY A 61 -6.91 12.62 -1.66
N ASN A 62 -6.78 11.79 -0.63
CA ASN A 62 -6.46 12.26 0.73
C ASN A 62 -5.31 11.49 1.40
N ILE A 63 -4.49 10.77 0.61
CA ILE A 63 -3.43 9.93 1.16
C ILE A 63 -2.37 10.75 1.92
N GLN A 64 -2.10 11.99 1.48
CA GLN A 64 -1.14 12.86 2.17
C GLN A 64 -1.58 13.18 3.60
N THR A 65 -2.87 13.44 3.82
CA THR A 65 -3.42 13.69 5.16
C THR A 65 -3.23 12.46 6.06
N ILE A 66 -3.47 11.27 5.53
CA ILE A 66 -3.31 10.01 6.25
C ILE A 66 -1.84 9.74 6.56
N LEU A 67 -0.95 9.92 5.60
CA LEU A 67 0.49 9.74 5.81
C LEU A 67 1.04 10.73 6.84
N LYS A 68 0.53 11.96 6.88
CA LYS A 68 0.89 12.96 7.88
C LYS A 68 0.42 12.52 9.27
N ASP A 69 -0.81 12.05 9.41
CA ASP A 69 -1.35 11.52 10.68
C ASP A 69 -0.53 10.34 11.19
N PHE A 70 -0.11 9.46 10.28
CA PHE A 70 0.71 8.30 10.60
C PHE A 70 2.21 8.60 10.75
N GLY A 71 2.65 9.85 10.55
CA GLY A 71 4.06 10.25 10.64
C GLY A 71 4.95 9.57 9.61
N LEU A 72 4.43 9.35 8.40
CA LEU A 72 5.12 8.72 7.28
C LEU A 72 5.38 9.70 6.12
N LEU A 73 4.67 10.83 6.05
CA LEU A 73 4.68 11.73 4.90
C LEU A 73 6.09 12.19 4.52
N ASP A 74 6.89 12.60 5.51
CA ASP A 74 8.21 13.17 5.32
C ASP A 74 9.27 12.16 4.84
N PHE A 75 8.94 10.88 4.77
CA PHE A 75 9.84 9.84 4.26
C PHE A 75 9.74 9.64 2.75
N PHE A 76 8.73 10.21 2.10
CA PHE A 76 8.52 10.08 0.67
C PHE A 76 8.87 11.38 -0.05
N ASP A 77 9.72 11.27 -1.08
CA ASP A 77 10.10 12.40 -1.95
C ASP A 77 8.92 12.80 -2.87
N GLU A 78 8.10 11.84 -3.27
CA GLU A 78 6.96 12.06 -4.16
C GLU A 78 5.84 11.05 -3.88
N ILE A 79 4.59 11.43 -4.17
CA ILE A 79 3.40 10.60 -3.99
C ILE A 79 2.60 10.57 -5.29
N ILE A 80 2.49 9.40 -5.88
CA ILE A 80 1.69 9.12 -7.08
C ILE A 80 0.37 8.49 -6.63
N GLU A 81 -0.65 9.32 -6.50
CA GLU A 81 -1.99 8.91 -6.06
C GLU A 81 -2.94 8.79 -7.25
N SER A 82 -3.58 7.63 -7.42
CA SER A 82 -4.38 7.29 -8.59
C SER A 82 -5.51 8.29 -8.89
N SER A 83 -6.18 8.81 -7.86
CA SER A 83 -7.25 9.79 -8.02
C SER A 83 -6.75 11.18 -8.46
N VAL A 84 -5.47 11.48 -8.24
CA VAL A 84 -4.83 12.73 -8.63
C VAL A 84 -4.29 12.64 -10.05
N VAL A 85 -3.60 11.52 -10.37
CA VAL A 85 -2.96 11.35 -11.69
C VAL A 85 -3.89 10.77 -12.76
N GLY A 86 -5.08 10.29 -12.39
CA GLY A 86 -6.06 9.73 -13.32
C GLY A 86 -5.73 8.33 -13.85
N VAL A 87 -4.67 7.70 -13.34
CA VAL A 87 -4.23 6.33 -13.69
C VAL A 87 -4.17 5.50 -12.42
N ARG A 88 -4.56 4.23 -12.49
CA ARG A 88 -4.61 3.35 -11.33
C ARG A 88 -4.03 1.97 -11.59
N LYS A 89 -3.48 1.33 -10.57
CA LYS A 89 -3.11 -0.10 -10.60
C LYS A 89 -4.32 -0.95 -11.01
N PRO A 90 -4.20 -1.95 -11.87
CA PRO A 90 -2.96 -2.57 -12.37
C PRO A 90 -2.39 -1.96 -13.66
N ASP A 91 -2.82 -0.77 -14.11
CA ASP A 91 -2.24 -0.13 -15.29
C ASP A 91 -0.75 0.16 -15.04
N PRO A 92 0.19 -0.37 -15.86
CA PRO A 92 1.62 -0.11 -15.71
C PRO A 92 2.00 1.37 -15.80
N ALA A 93 1.16 2.21 -16.42
CA ALA A 93 1.41 3.64 -16.57
C ALA A 93 1.58 4.34 -15.21
N ILE A 94 0.91 3.88 -14.14
CA ILE A 94 1.09 4.47 -12.81
C ILE A 94 2.50 4.23 -12.26
N TYR A 95 3.11 3.06 -12.55
CA TYR A 95 4.49 2.76 -12.18
C TYR A 95 5.49 3.52 -13.04
N ARG A 96 5.15 3.79 -14.31
CA ARG A 96 5.97 4.66 -15.17
C ARG A 96 6.07 6.07 -14.55
N LEU A 97 4.95 6.63 -14.09
CA LEU A 97 4.97 7.92 -13.37
C LEU A 97 5.87 7.86 -12.12
N GLY A 98 5.84 6.76 -11.36
CA GLY A 98 6.72 6.57 -10.22
C GLY A 98 8.21 6.52 -10.62
N VAL A 99 8.55 5.81 -11.68
CA VAL A 99 9.93 5.72 -12.23
C VAL A 99 10.41 7.10 -12.71
N ASP A 100 9.55 7.84 -13.42
CA ASP A 100 9.87 9.18 -13.92
C ASP A 100 10.12 10.15 -12.75
N ALA A 101 9.31 10.07 -11.67
CA ALA A 101 9.50 10.85 -10.46
C ALA A 101 10.83 10.52 -9.73
N MET A 102 11.27 9.24 -9.78
CA MET A 102 12.55 8.82 -9.22
C MET A 102 13.75 9.40 -10.00
N GLY A 103 13.61 9.61 -11.30
CA GLY A 103 14.68 10.09 -12.16
C GLY A 103 15.77 9.06 -12.43
N PHE A 104 15.47 7.77 -12.26
CA PHE A 104 16.38 6.64 -12.54
C PHE A 104 15.83 5.78 -13.67
N ALA A 105 16.70 4.96 -14.29
CA ALA A 105 16.26 3.91 -15.20
C ALA A 105 15.46 2.86 -14.43
N ALA A 106 14.43 2.27 -15.06
CA ALA A 106 13.50 1.37 -14.39
C ALA A 106 14.19 0.17 -13.72
N GLU A 107 15.24 -0.37 -14.34
CA GLU A 107 16.05 -1.47 -13.81
C GLU A 107 16.77 -1.13 -12.49
N ASN A 108 16.93 0.16 -12.17
CA ASN A 108 17.52 0.66 -10.94
C ASN A 108 16.47 1.04 -9.89
N VAL A 109 15.19 0.83 -10.18
CA VAL A 109 14.08 1.07 -9.26
C VAL A 109 13.58 -0.27 -8.73
N LEU A 110 13.52 -0.39 -7.40
CA LEU A 110 12.88 -1.51 -6.72
C LEU A 110 11.47 -1.12 -6.31
N VAL A 111 10.48 -1.81 -6.87
CA VAL A 111 9.09 -1.70 -6.42
C VAL A 111 8.85 -2.72 -5.32
N VAL A 112 8.26 -2.27 -4.22
CA VAL A 112 7.80 -3.12 -3.11
C VAL A 112 6.27 -3.06 -3.06
N GLY A 113 5.61 -4.20 -3.13
CA GLY A 113 4.14 -4.26 -3.11
C GLY A 113 3.64 -5.62 -2.66
N ASP A 114 2.39 -5.66 -2.20
CA ASP A 114 1.77 -6.86 -1.64
C ASP A 114 0.85 -7.60 -2.62
N SER A 115 0.33 -6.91 -3.63
CA SER A 115 -0.57 -7.51 -4.61
C SER A 115 0.18 -8.00 -5.83
N PHE A 116 0.07 -9.31 -6.12
CA PHE A 116 0.72 -9.87 -7.31
C PHE A 116 0.22 -9.20 -8.59
N SER A 117 -1.10 -9.13 -8.80
CA SER A 117 -1.68 -8.56 -10.02
C SER A 117 -1.60 -7.03 -10.10
N LYS A 118 -1.66 -6.32 -8.96
CA LYS A 118 -1.68 -4.85 -8.95
C LYS A 118 -0.31 -4.21 -8.79
N ASP A 119 0.67 -4.94 -8.22
CA ASP A 119 2.00 -4.40 -7.97
C ASP A 119 3.07 -5.14 -8.77
N VAL A 120 3.18 -6.46 -8.59
CA VAL A 120 4.27 -7.24 -9.18
C VAL A 120 4.22 -7.20 -10.70
N VAL A 121 3.10 -7.63 -11.30
CA VAL A 121 2.96 -7.75 -12.76
C VAL A 121 3.16 -6.40 -13.47
N PRO A 122 2.47 -5.30 -13.09
CA PRO A 122 2.63 -4.03 -13.78
C PRO A 122 3.98 -3.37 -13.54
N ALA A 123 4.61 -3.54 -12.38
CA ALA A 123 5.97 -3.04 -12.14
C ALA A 123 7.01 -3.77 -13.01
N LYS A 124 6.90 -5.09 -13.17
CA LYS A 124 7.74 -5.87 -14.09
C LYS A 124 7.52 -5.46 -15.54
N ALA A 125 6.29 -5.15 -15.94
CA ALA A 125 5.97 -4.67 -17.29
C ALA A 125 6.65 -3.32 -17.62
N VAL A 126 6.94 -2.50 -16.60
CA VAL A 126 7.71 -1.24 -16.75
C VAL A 126 9.22 -1.49 -16.79
N GLY A 127 9.69 -2.66 -16.38
CA GLY A 127 11.10 -3.03 -16.31
C GLY A 127 11.73 -2.82 -14.93
N CYS A 128 10.94 -2.58 -13.90
CA CYS A 128 11.43 -2.45 -12.54
C CYS A 128 11.87 -3.80 -11.94
N ARG A 129 12.76 -3.72 -10.95
CA ARG A 129 12.96 -4.83 -10.01
C ARG A 129 11.80 -4.84 -9.02
N VAL A 130 11.43 -6.02 -8.53
CA VAL A 130 10.27 -6.17 -7.65
C VAL A 130 10.60 -7.05 -6.45
N ALA A 131 10.34 -6.51 -5.26
CA ALA A 131 10.24 -7.26 -4.02
C ALA A 131 8.74 -7.45 -3.70
N TRP A 132 8.26 -8.69 -3.79
CA TRP A 132 6.89 -8.99 -3.45
C TRP A 132 6.75 -9.29 -1.95
N LEU A 133 6.02 -8.40 -1.24
CA LEU A 133 5.65 -8.62 0.15
C LEU A 133 4.46 -9.59 0.19
N LYS A 134 4.78 -10.89 0.24
CA LYS A 134 3.80 -11.96 0.17
C LYS A 134 3.09 -12.14 1.51
N GLY A 135 1.81 -11.82 1.54
CA GLY A 135 0.88 -12.12 2.63
C GLY A 135 0.01 -13.34 2.33
N GLU A 136 -1.06 -13.51 3.12
CA GLU A 136 -2.02 -14.61 2.95
C GLU A 136 -2.81 -14.52 1.63
N GLY A 137 -2.83 -13.32 1.00
CA GLY A 137 -3.55 -13.06 -0.25
C GLY A 137 -5.09 -13.09 -0.08
N TRP A 138 -5.79 -12.74 -1.14
CA TRP A 138 -7.26 -12.71 -1.16
C TRP A 138 -7.87 -13.98 -1.75
N GLY A 139 -7.05 -14.96 -2.15
CA GLY A 139 -7.45 -16.21 -2.80
C GLY A 139 -7.85 -16.04 -4.28
N GLY A 140 -7.78 -17.15 -5.04
CA GLY A 140 -8.28 -17.20 -6.42
C GLY A 140 -7.40 -16.59 -7.51
N GLU A 141 -6.28 -15.98 -7.17
CA GLU A 141 -5.32 -15.44 -8.12
C GLU A 141 -4.34 -16.53 -8.60
N VAL A 142 -4.10 -16.61 -9.90
CA VAL A 142 -3.02 -17.45 -10.44
C VAL A 142 -1.71 -16.70 -10.24
N ILE A 143 -0.85 -17.22 -9.39
CA ILE A 143 0.40 -16.60 -8.99
C ILE A 143 1.58 -17.40 -9.57
N ASP A 144 2.47 -16.71 -10.28
CA ASP A 144 3.76 -17.24 -10.69
C ASP A 144 4.87 -16.62 -9.84
N GLU A 145 5.34 -17.37 -8.86
CA GLU A 145 6.38 -16.91 -7.92
C GLU A 145 7.76 -16.71 -8.55
N SER A 146 7.95 -17.04 -9.82
CA SER A 146 9.18 -16.76 -10.56
C SER A 146 9.25 -15.33 -11.13
N VAL A 147 8.14 -14.58 -11.11
CA VAL A 147 8.05 -13.23 -11.68
C VAL A 147 8.74 -12.15 -10.83
N PRO A 148 8.54 -12.08 -9.50
CA PRO A 148 9.24 -11.12 -8.66
C PRO A 148 10.73 -11.48 -8.54
N ASP A 149 11.60 -10.46 -8.38
CA ASP A 149 13.04 -10.69 -8.19
C ASP A 149 13.36 -11.21 -6.79
N VAL A 150 12.53 -10.86 -5.81
CA VAL A 150 12.62 -11.38 -4.44
C VAL A 150 11.24 -11.46 -3.81
N ILE A 151 11.03 -12.46 -2.97
CA ILE A 151 9.83 -12.61 -2.15
C ILE A 151 10.23 -12.35 -0.69
N ILE A 152 9.50 -11.47 -0.04
CA ILE A 152 9.63 -11.16 1.39
C ILE A 152 8.28 -11.38 2.08
N THR A 153 8.32 -11.69 3.36
CA THR A 153 7.13 -11.85 4.21
C THR A 153 7.04 -10.80 5.30
N ASP A 154 8.10 -10.01 5.45
CA ASP A 154 8.19 -8.90 6.38
C ASP A 154 8.97 -7.75 5.72
N LEU A 155 8.47 -6.53 5.88
CA LEU A 155 9.10 -5.34 5.29
C LEU A 155 10.52 -5.10 5.82
N ALA A 156 10.80 -5.49 7.07
CA ALA A 156 12.14 -5.36 7.66
C ALA A 156 13.22 -6.16 6.94
N GLN A 157 12.85 -7.20 6.19
CA GLN A 157 13.79 -7.98 5.38
C GLN A 157 14.49 -7.11 4.30
N LEU A 158 13.86 -6.00 3.88
CA LEU A 158 14.49 -5.05 2.95
C LEU A 158 15.77 -4.45 3.51
N LEU A 159 15.88 -4.25 4.82
CA LEU A 159 17.07 -3.68 5.46
C LEU A 159 18.31 -4.57 5.34
N ALA A 160 18.11 -5.88 5.18
CA ALA A 160 19.18 -6.85 4.99
C ALA A 160 19.47 -7.13 3.50
N LEU A 161 18.51 -6.84 2.61
CA LEU A 161 18.63 -7.05 1.17
C LEU A 161 19.27 -5.85 0.44
N LEU A 162 19.15 -4.67 1.01
CA LEU A 162 19.60 -3.38 0.48
C LEU A 162 20.69 -2.76 1.35
#